data_4d3f8c022cbecaf70abd90a410e8b297
#
_entry.id   4d3f8c022cbecaf70abd90a410e8b297
#
_cell.length_a   1.000
_cell.length_b   1.000
_cell.length_c   1.000
_cell.angle_alpha   90.00
_cell.angle_beta   90.00
_cell.angle_gamma   90.00
#
_symmetry.space_group_name_H-M   'P 1'
#
loop_
_entity.id
_entity.type
_entity.pdbx_description
1 polymer ?
#
loop_
_entity_poly.entity_id
_entity_poly.type
_entity_poly.pdbx_seq_one_letter_code
_entity_poly.pdbx_strand_id
1 'polypeptide(L)'
;MYVRKRKVVNKMDAKAFKKAVDLLVKEKGIDEKVIYDAMELALTSAYKKNYNSLSNVRVNIDPESGEIHVYSYKTVVNDPDEYGLINGKEIDEWYDAHDEDAEEEPQLDEDGNPIVEEPPKEIKFDERIHLTLAQAQKLVPGIEIGETIEEEVTPKDFGRVAASTAKQVVVQKIREAERNNIIEEFNDKQDEMVTGTVAMEDVRNYYIDLGKTQGILPKSEIIPGETVKMGS
;
A
#
# COMPACT_ATOMS: atom_id res chain seq x y z
N MET A 1 12.33 -20.77 4.45
CA MET A 1 10.94 -20.44 4.80
C MET A 1 10.25 -21.68 5.35
N TYR A 2 9.98 -21.73 6.65
CA TYR A 2 9.35 -22.87 7.33
C TYR A 2 7.90 -22.52 7.65
N VAL A 3 6.94 -23.27 7.09
CA VAL A 3 5.51 -23.04 7.27
C VAL A 3 4.91 -24.16 8.12
N ARG A 4 4.39 -23.82 9.29
CA ARG A 4 3.64 -24.76 10.14
C ARG A 4 2.17 -24.71 9.74
N LYS A 5 1.66 -25.74 9.04
CA LYS A 5 0.29 -25.78 8.51
C LYS A 5 -0.74 -26.13 9.60
N ARG A 6 -1.66 -25.23 9.91
CA ARG A 6 -2.98 -25.53 10.48
C ARG A 6 -4.03 -25.40 9.38
N LYS A 7 -4.68 -26.50 9.03
CA LYS A 7 -5.65 -26.54 7.94
C LYS A 7 -7.01 -25.98 8.39
N VAL A 8 -7.27 -24.70 8.16
CA VAL A 8 -8.60 -24.10 8.21
C VAL A 8 -8.85 -23.47 6.85
N VAL A 9 -9.79 -24.03 6.08
CA VAL A 9 -10.10 -23.54 4.72
C VAL A 9 -11.25 -22.55 4.83
N ASN A 10 -10.98 -21.28 4.59
CA ASN A 10 -11.99 -20.23 4.36
C ASN A 10 -12.11 -20.01 2.86
N LYS A 11 -13.29 -20.33 2.30
CA LYS A 11 -13.59 -20.06 0.89
C LYS A 11 -14.41 -18.80 0.76
N MET A 12 -13.90 -17.85 0.04
CA MET A 12 -14.68 -16.81 -0.59
C MET A 12 -15.49 -17.44 -1.75
N ASP A 13 -16.57 -16.82 -2.19
CA ASP A 13 -17.21 -17.25 -3.44
C ASP A 13 -16.25 -16.94 -4.63
N ALA A 14 -15.30 -17.86 -4.83
CA ALA A 14 -14.22 -17.75 -5.79
C ALA A 14 -14.74 -17.50 -7.21
N LYS A 15 -15.88 -18.12 -7.56
CA LYS A 15 -16.45 -17.97 -8.91
C LYS A 15 -17.01 -16.57 -9.16
N ALA A 16 -17.68 -15.98 -8.17
CA ALA A 16 -18.21 -14.63 -8.29
C ALA A 16 -17.08 -13.61 -8.29
N PHE A 17 -16.07 -13.83 -7.45
CA PHE A 17 -14.90 -12.97 -7.38
C PHE A 17 -14.07 -13.04 -8.66
N LYS A 18 -13.73 -14.23 -9.16
CA LYS A 18 -12.96 -14.41 -10.40
C LYS A 18 -13.67 -13.74 -11.58
N LYS A 19 -15.01 -13.87 -11.69
CA LYS A 19 -15.76 -13.14 -12.71
C LYS A 19 -15.61 -11.62 -12.60
N ALA A 20 -15.63 -11.07 -11.39
CA ALA A 20 -15.44 -9.63 -11.18
C ALA A 20 -14.03 -9.18 -11.58
N VAL A 21 -13.00 -9.96 -11.24
CA VAL A 21 -11.61 -9.71 -11.65
C VAL A 21 -11.47 -9.79 -13.17
N ASP A 22 -11.97 -10.88 -13.80
CA ASP A 22 -11.95 -11.07 -15.25
C ASP A 22 -12.62 -9.90 -16.00
N LEU A 23 -13.68 -9.36 -15.43
CA LEU A 23 -14.41 -8.22 -16.00
C LEU A 23 -13.57 -6.94 -15.94
N LEU A 24 -12.88 -6.70 -14.81
CA LEU A 24 -11.97 -5.58 -14.65
C LEU A 24 -10.78 -5.65 -15.59
N VAL A 25 -10.19 -6.82 -15.75
CA VAL A 25 -9.09 -7.06 -16.69
C VAL A 25 -9.54 -6.77 -18.13
N LYS A 26 -10.70 -7.31 -18.53
CA LYS A 26 -11.21 -7.17 -19.91
C LYS A 26 -11.76 -5.79 -20.25
N GLU A 27 -12.53 -5.18 -19.35
CA GLU A 27 -13.22 -3.93 -19.65
C GLU A 27 -12.42 -2.69 -19.29
N LYS A 28 -11.55 -2.77 -18.29
CA LYS A 28 -10.80 -1.64 -17.78
C LYS A 28 -9.28 -1.74 -18.02
N GLY A 29 -8.79 -2.87 -18.54
CA GLY A 29 -7.38 -3.07 -18.83
C GLY A 29 -6.48 -3.15 -17.59
N ILE A 30 -7.05 -3.41 -16.39
CA ILE A 30 -6.28 -3.50 -15.15
C ILE A 30 -5.60 -4.86 -15.10
N ASP A 31 -4.30 -4.89 -14.77
CA ASP A 31 -3.57 -6.14 -14.57
C ASP A 31 -4.18 -6.94 -13.41
N GLU A 32 -4.43 -8.22 -13.65
CA GLU A 32 -4.96 -9.18 -12.67
C GLU A 32 -4.12 -9.18 -11.39
N LYS A 33 -2.80 -9.16 -11.52
CA LYS A 33 -1.86 -9.12 -10.39
C LYS A 33 -2.08 -7.90 -9.50
N VAL A 34 -2.28 -6.73 -10.09
CA VAL A 34 -2.52 -5.49 -9.33
C VAL A 34 -3.79 -5.58 -8.49
N ILE A 35 -4.81 -6.29 -8.98
CA ILE A 35 -6.06 -6.49 -8.23
C ILE A 35 -5.82 -7.42 -7.05
N TYR A 36 -5.12 -8.55 -7.24
CA TYR A 36 -4.79 -9.48 -6.15
C TYR A 36 -3.90 -8.83 -5.10
N ASP A 37 -2.82 -8.14 -5.50
CA ASP A 37 -1.92 -7.44 -4.59
C ASP A 37 -2.67 -6.40 -3.73
N ALA A 38 -3.57 -5.63 -4.35
CA ALA A 38 -4.41 -4.68 -3.63
C ALA A 38 -5.36 -5.36 -2.63
N MET A 39 -5.90 -6.53 -3.00
CA MET A 39 -6.74 -7.31 -2.09
C MET A 39 -5.97 -7.88 -0.92
N GLU A 40 -4.82 -8.48 -1.14
CA GLU A 40 -3.97 -9.04 -0.08
C GLU A 40 -3.57 -7.96 0.92
N LEU A 41 -3.24 -6.77 0.44
CA LEU A 41 -2.93 -5.61 1.29
C LEU A 41 -4.16 -5.15 2.11
N ALA A 42 -5.32 -5.04 1.46
CA ALA A 42 -6.57 -4.65 2.13
C ALA A 42 -7.01 -5.69 3.16
N LEU A 43 -6.89 -6.98 2.84
CA LEU A 43 -7.21 -8.07 3.75
C LEU A 43 -6.25 -8.14 4.93
N THR A 44 -4.97 -7.87 4.72
CA THR A 44 -3.96 -7.75 5.80
C THR A 44 -4.35 -6.64 6.77
N SER A 45 -4.74 -5.48 6.25
CA SER A 45 -5.21 -4.35 7.05
C SER A 45 -6.52 -4.67 7.79
N ALA A 46 -7.45 -5.32 7.11
CA ALA A 46 -8.72 -5.75 7.70
C ALA A 46 -8.50 -6.80 8.81
N TYR A 47 -7.57 -7.74 8.61
CA TYR A 47 -7.21 -8.72 9.65
C TYR A 47 -6.66 -8.02 10.89
N LYS A 48 -5.65 -7.15 10.73
CA LYS A 48 -5.06 -6.40 11.85
C LYS A 48 -6.11 -5.62 12.64
N LYS A 49 -7.04 -4.98 11.93
CA LYS A 49 -8.12 -4.20 12.56
C LYS A 49 -9.14 -5.06 13.30
N ASN A 50 -9.60 -6.17 12.68
CA ASN A 50 -10.67 -6.99 13.26
C ASN A 50 -10.18 -7.88 14.42
N TYR A 51 -8.93 -8.32 14.36
CA TYR A 51 -8.36 -9.21 15.38
C TYR A 51 -7.39 -8.50 16.32
N ASN A 52 -7.29 -7.16 16.22
CA ASN A 52 -6.39 -6.31 17.02
C ASN A 52 -4.95 -6.87 17.06
N SER A 53 -4.49 -7.38 15.92
CA SER A 53 -3.20 -8.04 15.81
C SER A 53 -2.08 -7.02 15.65
N LEU A 54 -1.13 -7.05 16.58
CA LEU A 54 0.10 -6.26 16.53
C LEU A 54 1.26 -7.03 15.87
N SER A 55 1.01 -8.29 15.49
CA SER A 55 2.00 -9.13 14.79
C SER A 55 2.11 -8.75 13.32
N ASN A 56 3.24 -9.10 12.71
CA ASN A 56 3.37 -9.04 11.27
C ASN A 56 2.49 -10.12 10.64
N VAL A 57 1.66 -9.71 9.69
CA VAL A 57 0.68 -10.59 9.05
C VAL A 57 0.74 -10.39 7.54
N ARG A 58 0.68 -11.50 6.82
CA ARG A 58 0.53 -11.55 5.37
C ARG A 58 -0.69 -12.39 5.02
N VAL A 59 -1.50 -11.91 4.11
CA VAL A 59 -2.62 -12.65 3.53
C VAL A 59 -2.23 -13.07 2.13
N ASN A 60 -2.54 -14.31 1.77
CA ASN A 60 -2.37 -14.84 0.43
C ASN A 60 -3.70 -15.37 -0.07
N ILE A 61 -4.02 -15.08 -1.33
CA ILE A 61 -5.22 -15.52 -2.01
C ILE A 61 -4.80 -16.45 -3.16
N ASP A 62 -5.34 -17.66 -3.16
CA ASP A 62 -5.18 -18.54 -4.31
C ASP A 62 -6.16 -18.10 -5.42
N PRO A 63 -5.67 -17.64 -6.58
CA PRO A 63 -6.52 -17.16 -7.67
C PRO A 63 -7.44 -18.21 -8.26
N GLU A 64 -7.08 -19.51 -8.20
CA GLU A 64 -7.85 -20.59 -8.80
C GLU A 64 -8.93 -21.11 -7.86
N SER A 65 -8.57 -21.39 -6.61
CA SER A 65 -9.48 -21.97 -5.63
C SER A 65 -10.26 -20.91 -4.85
N GLY A 66 -9.78 -19.65 -4.80
CA GLY A 66 -10.30 -18.58 -3.95
C GLY A 66 -10.07 -18.83 -2.46
N GLU A 67 -9.17 -19.74 -2.12
CA GLU A 67 -8.78 -20.01 -0.73
C GLU A 67 -7.93 -18.85 -0.22
N ILE A 68 -8.20 -18.46 1.03
CA ILE A 68 -7.51 -17.36 1.68
C ILE A 68 -6.73 -17.91 2.86
N HIS A 69 -5.46 -17.64 2.86
CA HIS A 69 -4.52 -18.04 3.90
C HIS A 69 -3.95 -16.81 4.58
N VAL A 70 -3.99 -16.81 5.90
CA VAL A 70 -3.40 -15.74 6.72
C VAL A 70 -2.20 -16.31 7.46
N TYR A 71 -1.05 -15.69 7.26
CA TYR A 71 0.21 -16.06 7.90
C TYR A 71 0.64 -14.96 8.85
N SER A 72 0.90 -15.33 10.10
CA SER A 72 1.65 -14.47 11.02
C SER A 72 3.12 -14.83 10.87
N TYR A 73 3.99 -13.83 10.79
CA TYR A 73 5.42 -14.07 10.65
C TYR A 73 6.22 -13.22 11.64
N LYS A 74 7.36 -13.79 12.04
CA LYS A 74 8.36 -13.11 12.87
C LYS A 74 9.69 -13.12 12.15
N THR A 75 10.39 -12.00 12.24
CA THR A 75 11.72 -11.85 11.65
C THR A 75 12.78 -12.27 12.66
N VAL A 76 13.76 -13.04 12.19
CA VAL A 76 14.92 -13.44 13.00
C VAL A 76 15.88 -12.25 13.07
N VAL A 77 16.19 -11.84 14.29
CA VAL A 77 17.01 -10.67 14.57
C VAL A 77 18.16 -11.04 15.51
N ASN A 78 19.12 -10.12 15.65
CA ASN A 78 20.16 -10.23 16.68
C ASN A 78 19.54 -10.26 18.08
N ASP A 79 20.29 -10.82 19.04
CA ASP A 79 19.92 -10.70 20.43
C ASP A 79 19.94 -9.20 20.82
N PRO A 80 18.89 -8.72 21.53
CA PRO A 80 18.83 -7.33 21.92
C PRO A 80 19.98 -6.98 22.91
N ASP A 81 20.49 -5.75 22.79
CA ASP A 81 21.50 -5.21 23.71
C ASP A 81 20.88 -4.85 25.09
N GLU A 82 21.66 -4.21 25.94
CA GLU A 82 21.23 -3.78 27.29
C GLU A 82 20.10 -2.72 27.26
N TYR A 83 19.92 -2.02 26.12
CA TYR A 83 18.85 -1.05 25.89
C TYR A 83 17.65 -1.66 25.16
N GLY A 84 17.72 -2.95 24.84
CA GLY A 84 16.68 -3.67 24.10
C GLY A 84 16.66 -3.40 22.59
N LEU A 85 17.77 -2.87 22.05
CA LEU A 85 17.92 -2.58 20.61
C LEU A 85 18.47 -3.82 19.88
N ILE A 86 17.93 -4.09 18.70
CA ILE A 86 18.39 -5.19 17.83
C ILE A 86 19.42 -4.72 16.80
N ASN A 87 19.58 -3.41 16.66
CA ASN A 87 20.54 -2.76 15.77
C ASN A 87 21.51 -1.82 16.51
N GLY A 88 21.70 -1.98 17.79
CA GLY A 88 22.60 -1.13 18.60
C GLY A 88 24.02 -1.06 18.03
N LYS A 89 24.58 -2.19 17.56
CA LYS A 89 25.90 -2.20 16.93
C LYS A 89 26.02 -1.35 15.67
N GLU A 90 24.98 -1.34 14.82
CA GLU A 90 24.95 -0.49 13.61
C GLU A 90 24.92 0.99 13.97
N ILE A 91 24.23 1.31 15.07
CA ILE A 91 24.15 2.68 15.60
C ILE A 91 25.52 3.09 16.16
N ASP A 92 26.15 2.23 16.96
CA ASP A 92 27.47 2.51 17.53
C ASP A 92 28.51 2.66 16.42
N GLU A 93 28.53 1.77 15.43
CA GLU A 93 29.42 1.86 14.26
C GLU A 93 29.19 3.14 13.45
N TRP A 94 27.94 3.60 13.35
CA TRP A 94 27.62 4.85 12.67
C TRP A 94 28.19 6.06 13.44
N TYR A 95 28.01 6.12 14.76
CA TYR A 95 28.56 7.20 15.59
C TYR A 95 30.10 7.18 15.61
N ASP A 96 30.72 5.99 15.66
CA ASP A 96 32.17 5.85 15.59
C ASP A 96 32.75 6.33 14.24
N ALA A 97 31.99 6.14 13.15
CA ALA A 97 32.37 6.59 11.81
C ALA A 97 32.13 8.09 11.58
N HIS A 98 31.20 8.70 12.32
CA HIS A 98 30.81 10.11 12.20
C HIS A 98 31.14 10.88 13.47
N ASP A 99 32.28 10.56 14.11
CA ASP A 99 32.77 11.28 15.31
C ASP A 99 32.98 12.78 14.97
N GLU A 100 32.37 13.67 15.77
CA GLU A 100 32.41 15.12 15.55
C GLU A 100 33.83 15.70 15.49
N ASP A 101 34.84 14.97 15.98
CA ASP A 101 36.26 15.35 15.93
C ASP A 101 36.96 14.92 14.61
N ALA A 102 36.30 14.20 13.70
CA ALA A 102 36.85 13.88 12.39
C ALA A 102 36.74 15.11 11.48
N GLU A 103 37.89 15.70 11.11
CA GLU A 103 38.01 16.80 10.14
C GLU A 103 37.68 16.30 8.70
N GLU A 104 36.52 15.64 8.50
CA GLU A 104 36.10 15.26 7.16
C GLU A 104 35.28 16.40 6.53
N GLU A 105 35.69 16.81 5.32
CA GLU A 105 34.92 17.77 4.54
C GLU A 105 33.53 17.16 4.21
N PRO A 106 32.44 17.88 4.45
CA PRO A 106 31.10 17.35 4.18
C PRO A 106 30.96 16.98 2.70
N GLN A 107 30.46 15.78 2.43
CA GLN A 107 30.11 15.36 1.08
C GLN A 107 28.95 16.25 0.58
N LEU A 108 29.13 16.81 -0.62
CA LEU A 108 28.12 17.67 -1.24
C LEU A 108 27.33 16.88 -2.29
N ASP A 109 26.04 17.15 -2.41
CA ASP A 109 25.19 16.65 -3.50
C ASP A 109 25.52 17.36 -4.83
N GLU A 110 24.85 16.97 -5.92
CA GLU A 110 25.03 17.58 -7.25
C GLU A 110 24.69 19.08 -7.29
N ASP A 111 23.90 19.56 -6.33
CA ASP A 111 23.50 20.97 -6.18
C ASP A 111 24.40 21.75 -5.22
N GLY A 112 25.40 21.11 -4.61
CA GLY A 112 26.38 21.71 -3.70
C GLY A 112 25.90 21.85 -2.25
N ASN A 113 24.85 21.15 -1.85
CA ASN A 113 24.38 21.12 -0.47
C ASN A 113 25.08 19.98 0.30
N PRO A 114 25.37 20.15 1.60
CA PRO A 114 25.94 19.08 2.41
C PRO A 114 24.96 17.91 2.53
N ILE A 115 25.44 16.70 2.19
CA ILE A 115 24.69 15.47 2.44
C ILE A 115 24.77 15.19 3.93
N VAL A 116 23.66 15.33 4.63
CA VAL A 116 23.55 14.98 6.05
C VAL A 116 23.05 13.54 6.14
N GLU A 117 23.92 12.61 6.47
CA GLU A 117 23.52 11.24 6.78
C GLU A 117 22.92 11.21 8.19
N GLU A 118 21.64 10.80 8.27
CA GLU A 118 20.98 10.62 9.57
C GLU A 118 21.41 9.28 10.19
N PRO A 119 21.59 9.20 11.52
CA PRO A 119 21.89 7.94 12.18
C PRO A 119 20.79 6.91 11.96
N PRO A 120 21.12 5.60 11.93
CA PRO A 120 20.13 4.55 11.83
C PRO A 120 19.11 4.67 12.95
N LYS A 121 17.83 4.52 12.62
CA LYS A 121 16.76 4.59 13.62
C LYS A 121 16.86 3.43 14.59
N GLU A 122 16.69 3.71 15.88
CA GLU A 122 16.62 2.69 16.92
C GLU A 122 15.49 1.69 16.64
N ILE A 123 15.82 0.41 16.56
CA ILE A 123 14.87 -0.68 16.41
C ILE A 123 14.83 -1.51 17.68
N LYS A 124 13.72 -1.41 18.43
CA LYS A 124 13.53 -2.16 19.67
C LYS A 124 13.05 -3.57 19.38
N PHE A 125 13.54 -4.51 20.18
CA PHE A 125 13.05 -5.88 20.14
C PHE A 125 11.59 -5.95 20.58
N ASP A 126 10.76 -6.63 19.78
CA ASP A 126 9.35 -6.88 20.09
C ASP A 126 9.05 -8.37 19.83
N GLU A 127 8.76 -9.12 20.87
CA GLU A 127 8.48 -10.56 20.80
C GLU A 127 7.30 -10.93 19.87
N ARG A 128 6.43 -9.94 19.55
CA ARG A 128 5.29 -10.17 18.67
C ARG A 128 5.69 -10.27 17.21
N ILE A 129 6.80 -9.61 16.82
CA ILE A 129 7.25 -9.48 15.44
C ILE A 129 8.68 -9.98 15.23
N HIS A 130 9.45 -10.18 16.31
CA HIS A 130 10.82 -10.61 16.25
C HIS A 130 11.04 -11.95 16.98
N LEU A 131 12.06 -12.68 16.57
CA LEU A 131 12.62 -13.84 17.23
C LEU A 131 14.13 -13.66 17.29
N THR A 132 14.74 -13.99 18.43
CA THR A 132 16.20 -14.03 18.49
C THR A 132 16.72 -15.23 17.71
N LEU A 133 17.97 -15.17 17.22
CA LEU A 133 18.58 -16.24 16.48
C LEU A 133 18.56 -17.56 17.27
N ALA A 134 18.84 -17.51 18.57
CA ALA A 134 18.84 -18.69 19.45
C ALA A 134 17.43 -19.32 19.60
N GLN A 135 16.36 -18.51 19.57
CA GLN A 135 14.98 -18.99 19.58
C GLN A 135 14.60 -19.59 18.23
N ALA A 136 14.98 -18.93 17.15
CA ALA A 136 14.66 -19.32 15.79
C ALA A 136 15.33 -20.65 15.41
N GLN A 137 16.60 -20.86 15.76
CA GLN A 137 17.33 -22.09 15.50
C GLN A 137 16.77 -23.33 16.22
N LYS A 138 16.10 -23.15 17.36
CA LYS A 138 15.37 -24.24 18.03
C LYS A 138 14.16 -24.71 17.23
N LEU A 139 13.57 -23.85 16.43
CA LEU A 139 12.42 -24.14 15.58
C LEU A 139 12.84 -24.64 14.21
N VAL A 140 13.84 -23.98 13.62
CA VAL A 140 14.36 -24.26 12.28
C VAL A 140 15.90 -24.26 12.34
N PRO A 141 16.54 -25.44 12.39
CA PRO A 141 18.01 -25.51 12.36
C PRO A 141 18.59 -24.89 11.09
N GLY A 142 19.58 -24.03 11.24
CA GLY A 142 20.27 -23.39 10.12
C GLY A 142 19.61 -22.10 9.61
N ILE A 143 18.61 -21.60 10.29
CA ILE A 143 18.01 -20.28 9.96
C ILE A 143 19.00 -19.14 10.27
N GLU A 144 19.00 -18.13 9.43
CA GLU A 144 19.89 -16.95 9.52
C GLU A 144 19.12 -15.69 9.94
N ILE A 145 19.89 -14.69 10.38
CA ILE A 145 19.34 -13.37 10.72
C ILE A 145 18.75 -12.73 9.46
N GLY A 146 17.60 -12.07 9.59
CA GLY A 146 16.84 -11.48 8.49
C GLY A 146 15.83 -12.44 7.86
N GLU A 147 15.93 -13.75 8.10
CA GLU A 147 14.92 -14.69 7.65
C GLU A 147 13.64 -14.61 8.49
N THR A 148 12.55 -15.17 7.97
CA THR A 148 11.25 -15.16 8.64
C THR A 148 10.74 -16.55 8.93
N ILE A 149 10.10 -16.71 10.10
CA ILE A 149 9.33 -17.90 10.45
C ILE A 149 7.86 -17.55 10.38
N GLU A 150 7.10 -18.32 9.59
CA GLU A 150 5.67 -18.11 9.34
C GLU A 150 4.83 -19.21 9.99
N GLU A 151 3.70 -18.81 10.57
CA GLU A 151 2.67 -19.72 11.06
C GLU A 151 1.33 -19.33 10.44
N GLU A 152 0.60 -20.33 9.91
CA GLU A 152 -0.74 -20.11 9.40
C GLU A 152 -1.73 -19.91 10.55
N VAL A 153 -2.38 -18.74 10.58
CA VAL A 153 -3.29 -18.31 11.64
C VAL A 153 -4.69 -17.97 11.11
N THR A 154 -5.07 -18.53 9.98
CA THR A 154 -6.33 -18.25 9.29
C THR A 154 -7.54 -18.47 10.22
N PRO A 155 -8.34 -17.43 10.59
CA PRO A 155 -9.51 -17.58 11.42
C PRO A 155 -10.67 -18.22 10.64
N LYS A 156 -11.54 -18.97 11.33
CA LYS A 156 -12.66 -19.71 10.68
C LYS A 156 -13.68 -18.83 9.98
N ASP A 157 -13.88 -17.63 10.48
CA ASP A 157 -14.89 -16.64 10.01
C ASP A 157 -14.29 -15.54 9.14
N PHE A 158 -13.00 -15.62 8.82
CA PHE A 158 -12.31 -14.62 8.01
C PHE A 158 -12.87 -14.48 6.59
N GLY A 159 -13.45 -15.53 6.03
CA GLY A 159 -14.09 -15.50 4.71
C GLY A 159 -15.19 -14.45 4.57
N ARG A 160 -15.92 -14.13 5.65
CA ARG A 160 -16.92 -13.06 5.65
C ARG A 160 -16.29 -11.68 5.56
N VAL A 161 -15.23 -11.45 6.32
CA VAL A 161 -14.43 -10.21 6.28
C VAL A 161 -13.83 -10.04 4.89
N ALA A 162 -13.27 -11.11 4.36
CA ALA A 162 -12.65 -11.12 3.04
C ALA A 162 -13.65 -10.78 1.92
N ALA A 163 -14.85 -11.36 1.93
CA ALA A 163 -15.87 -11.07 0.93
C ALA A 163 -16.30 -9.59 0.94
N SER A 164 -16.43 -8.98 2.13
CA SER A 164 -16.75 -7.56 2.27
C SER A 164 -15.62 -6.67 1.77
N THR A 165 -14.38 -6.98 2.15
CA THR A 165 -13.19 -6.24 1.74
C THR A 165 -12.97 -6.36 0.23
N ALA A 166 -13.10 -7.55 -0.33
CA ALA A 166 -12.99 -7.79 -1.77
C ALA A 166 -13.94 -6.90 -2.59
N LYS A 167 -15.20 -6.81 -2.16
CA LYS A 167 -16.18 -5.94 -2.82
C LYS A 167 -15.74 -4.47 -2.79
N GLN A 168 -15.20 -4.00 -1.67
CA GLN A 168 -14.73 -2.62 -1.55
C GLN A 168 -13.53 -2.36 -2.46
N VAL A 169 -12.54 -3.28 -2.50
CA VAL A 169 -11.35 -3.16 -3.35
C VAL A 169 -11.72 -3.14 -4.82
N VAL A 170 -12.62 -4.05 -5.26
CA VAL A 170 -13.11 -4.07 -6.65
C VAL A 170 -13.76 -2.74 -7.03
N VAL A 171 -14.65 -2.21 -6.20
CA VAL A 171 -15.30 -0.91 -6.46
C VAL A 171 -14.28 0.23 -6.50
N GLN A 172 -13.29 0.21 -5.61
CA GLN A 172 -12.22 1.20 -5.61
C GLN A 172 -11.37 1.13 -6.88
N LYS A 173 -10.97 -0.08 -7.32
CA LYS A 173 -10.20 -0.26 -8.55
C LYS A 173 -10.96 0.16 -9.80
N ILE A 174 -12.27 -0.05 -9.86
CA ILE A 174 -13.11 0.49 -10.93
C ILE A 174 -13.02 2.03 -10.97
N ARG A 175 -13.20 2.68 -9.83
CA ARG A 175 -13.15 4.15 -9.76
C ARG A 175 -11.76 4.70 -10.11
N GLU A 176 -10.69 4.03 -9.68
CA GLU A 176 -9.31 4.41 -10.02
C GLU A 176 -9.09 4.30 -11.53
N ALA A 177 -9.53 3.20 -12.17
CA ALA A 177 -9.41 3.01 -13.60
C ALA A 177 -10.22 4.06 -14.40
N GLU A 178 -11.46 4.35 -13.99
CA GLU A 178 -12.29 5.38 -14.60
C GLU A 178 -11.64 6.76 -14.50
N ARG A 179 -11.07 7.08 -13.33
CA ARG A 179 -10.34 8.33 -13.13
C ARG A 179 -9.11 8.41 -14.03
N ASN A 180 -8.31 7.33 -14.11
CA ASN A 180 -7.11 7.31 -14.95
C ASN A 180 -7.47 7.48 -16.43
N ASN A 181 -8.50 6.81 -16.91
CA ASN A 181 -8.98 6.98 -18.29
C ASN A 181 -9.41 8.42 -18.59
N ILE A 182 -10.07 9.10 -17.62
CA ILE A 182 -10.41 10.52 -17.75
C ILE A 182 -9.15 11.38 -17.80
N ILE A 183 -8.17 11.11 -16.89
CA ILE A 183 -6.91 11.86 -16.85
C ILE A 183 -6.15 11.70 -18.18
N GLU A 184 -6.03 10.48 -18.70
CA GLU A 184 -5.36 10.22 -19.99
C GLU A 184 -6.05 10.96 -21.12
N GLU A 185 -7.40 10.90 -21.21
CA GLU A 185 -8.14 11.59 -22.25
C GLU A 185 -7.97 13.12 -22.21
N PHE A 186 -7.87 13.71 -21.02
CA PHE A 186 -7.75 15.16 -20.87
C PHE A 186 -6.30 15.65 -20.85
N ASN A 187 -5.31 14.79 -20.54
CA ASN A 187 -3.89 15.14 -20.72
C ASN A 187 -3.56 15.47 -22.17
N ASP A 188 -4.11 14.69 -23.11
CA ASP A 188 -3.90 14.92 -24.55
C ASP A 188 -4.57 16.22 -25.03
N LYS A 189 -5.53 16.77 -24.27
CA LYS A 189 -6.25 18.00 -24.56
C LYS A 189 -5.73 19.21 -23.77
N GLN A 190 -4.63 19.04 -23.07
CA GLN A 190 -3.99 20.16 -22.36
C GLN A 190 -3.60 21.23 -23.37
N ASP A 191 -3.87 22.50 -23.05
CA ASP A 191 -3.65 23.68 -23.90
C ASP A 191 -4.50 23.72 -25.19
N GLU A 192 -5.51 22.84 -25.32
CA GLU A 192 -6.49 22.88 -26.40
C GLU A 192 -7.82 23.50 -25.99
N MET A 193 -8.59 23.98 -26.97
CA MET A 193 -9.94 24.48 -26.74
C MET A 193 -10.91 23.31 -26.54
N VAL A 194 -11.58 23.29 -25.39
CA VAL A 194 -12.58 22.27 -25.06
C VAL A 194 -13.96 22.92 -25.00
N THR A 195 -14.97 22.26 -25.58
CA THR A 195 -16.36 22.70 -25.55
C THR A 195 -17.12 21.95 -24.46
N GLY A 196 -17.89 22.64 -23.66
CA GLY A 196 -18.73 22.07 -22.62
C GLY A 196 -19.95 22.93 -22.32
N THR A 197 -20.86 22.41 -21.48
CA THR A 197 -22.08 23.10 -21.07
C THR A 197 -22.02 23.51 -19.61
N VAL A 198 -22.43 24.75 -19.29
CA VAL A 198 -22.46 25.21 -17.90
C VAL A 198 -23.54 24.45 -17.12
N ALA A 199 -23.10 23.54 -16.26
CA ALA A 199 -23.98 22.69 -15.47
C ALA A 199 -24.37 23.31 -14.13
N MET A 200 -23.44 24.02 -13.49
CA MET A 200 -23.65 24.63 -12.17
C MET A 200 -22.79 25.88 -12.01
N GLU A 201 -23.27 26.78 -11.17
CA GLU A 201 -22.57 28.01 -10.80
C GLU A 201 -22.51 28.11 -9.27
N ASP A 202 -21.36 28.50 -8.76
CA ASP A 202 -21.20 28.92 -7.36
C ASP A 202 -20.68 30.36 -7.27
N VAL A 203 -20.31 30.78 -6.05
CA VAL A 203 -19.85 32.18 -5.82
C VAL A 203 -18.56 32.50 -6.58
N ARG A 204 -17.69 31.49 -6.79
CA ARG A 204 -16.34 31.69 -7.34
C ARG A 204 -16.12 31.04 -8.70
N ASN A 205 -16.90 29.99 -9.04
CA ASN A 205 -16.63 29.13 -10.17
C ASN A 205 -17.89 28.80 -10.95
N TYR A 206 -17.71 28.53 -12.25
CA TYR A 206 -18.63 27.75 -13.07
C TYR A 206 -18.15 26.32 -13.18
N TYR A 207 -19.07 25.36 -13.17
CA TYR A 207 -18.81 23.95 -13.40
C TYR A 207 -19.32 23.61 -14.80
N ILE A 208 -18.39 23.22 -15.64
CA ILE A 208 -18.62 22.95 -17.06
C ILE A 208 -18.72 21.45 -17.25
N ASP A 209 -19.85 20.97 -17.73
CA ASP A 209 -20.01 19.58 -18.12
C ASP A 209 -19.29 19.33 -19.45
N LEU A 210 -18.25 18.47 -19.41
CA LEU A 210 -17.44 18.06 -20.54
C LEU A 210 -17.84 16.67 -21.06
N GLY A 211 -18.99 16.14 -20.60
CA GLY A 211 -19.55 14.84 -20.95
C GLY A 211 -19.09 13.72 -20.03
N LYS A 212 -17.80 13.46 -19.90
CA LYS A 212 -17.26 12.40 -19.00
C LYS A 212 -16.84 12.92 -17.62
N THR A 213 -16.55 14.20 -17.52
CA THR A 213 -16.15 14.85 -16.29
C THR A 213 -16.62 16.30 -16.28
N GLN A 214 -16.46 16.96 -15.15
CA GLN A 214 -16.74 18.39 -15.01
C GLN A 214 -15.44 19.17 -14.90
N GLY A 215 -15.31 20.20 -15.71
CA GLY A 215 -14.27 21.22 -15.59
C GLY A 215 -14.68 22.33 -14.63
N ILE A 216 -13.71 22.96 -14.00
CA ILE A 216 -13.92 24.15 -13.15
C ILE A 216 -13.37 25.36 -13.87
N LEU A 217 -14.24 26.36 -14.13
CA LEU A 217 -13.85 27.64 -14.67
C LEU A 217 -14.00 28.73 -13.58
N PRO A 218 -12.90 29.24 -13.04
CA PRO A 218 -12.96 30.35 -12.08
C PRO A 218 -13.55 31.58 -12.74
N LYS A 219 -14.40 32.31 -12.01
CA LYS A 219 -15.03 33.57 -12.54
C LYS A 219 -13.98 34.66 -12.85
N SER A 220 -12.79 34.57 -12.27
CA SER A 220 -11.67 35.45 -12.56
C SER A 220 -11.08 35.27 -13.97
N GLU A 221 -11.28 34.09 -14.56
CA GLU A 221 -10.73 33.73 -15.87
C GLU A 221 -11.70 33.97 -17.02
N ILE A 222 -12.86 34.55 -16.73
CA ILE A 222 -13.83 34.93 -17.77
C ILE A 222 -13.33 36.16 -18.49
N ILE A 223 -13.50 36.20 -19.82
CA ILE A 223 -13.13 37.33 -20.66
C ILE A 223 -13.97 38.55 -20.22
N PRO A 224 -13.34 39.70 -19.95
CA PRO A 224 -14.07 40.91 -19.53
C PRO A 224 -15.15 41.32 -20.54
N GLY A 225 -16.39 41.40 -20.09
CA GLY A 225 -17.56 41.72 -20.92
C GLY A 225 -18.36 40.52 -21.41
N GLU A 226 -17.88 39.29 -21.23
CA GLU A 226 -18.68 38.10 -21.49
C GLU A 226 -19.56 37.71 -20.29
N THR A 227 -20.75 37.24 -20.60
CA THR A 227 -21.68 36.68 -19.61
C THR A 227 -21.91 35.23 -19.89
N VAL A 228 -21.46 34.38 -18.95
CA VAL A 228 -21.69 32.93 -18.97
C VAL A 228 -23.06 32.65 -18.33
N LYS A 229 -23.92 31.92 -19.02
CA LYS A 229 -25.25 31.55 -18.52
C LYS A 229 -25.34 30.05 -18.29
N MET A 230 -26.17 29.64 -17.33
CA MET A 230 -26.53 28.26 -17.12
C MET A 230 -27.08 27.64 -18.41
N GLY A 231 -26.53 26.49 -18.82
CA GLY A 231 -26.95 25.75 -20.00
C GLY A 231 -26.41 26.32 -21.34
N SER A 232 -25.50 27.30 -21.31
CA SER A 232 -24.80 27.77 -22.53
C SER A 232 -23.63 26.86 -22.87
#